data_99855f375c04d2de0f7ccb7f2deaaa7a
#
_entry.id   99855f375c04d2de0f7ccb7f2deaaa7a
#
_cell.length_a   1.000
_cell.length_b   1.000
_cell.length_c   1.000
_cell.angle_alpha   90.00
_cell.angle_beta   90.00
_cell.angle_gamma   90.00
#
_symmetry.space_group_name_H-M   'P 1'
#
loop_
_entity.id
_entity.type
_entity.pdbx_description
1 polymer ?
#
loop_
_entity_poly.entity_id
_entity_poly.type
_entity_poly.pdbx_seq_one_letter_code
_entity_poly.pdbx_strand_id
1 'polypeptide(L)'
;FNAFSAFDQDALVRINPFDIRKKGGVPTGGSVFFTIFQTFMSGQNGTSYFGDYPADFFDFIIIDECHRGGANDEGNWRGILEYFSSAVQLGLTATPKRQDNVDTYKYFGDPVYTYSLKEGVNDGFLTPFKVKRIKTTIDDYAYTSDDQIIEGEVEEGKIYEEADFNKIIEIKEREAKRVRIVLDEINQNEKTIIFCANQ
;
A
#
# COMPACT_ATOMS: atom_id res chain seq x y z
N PHE A 1 -15.52 -1.29 -10.39
CA PHE A 1 -16.39 -1.09 -11.57
C PHE A 1 -17.73 -1.77 -11.36
N ASN A 2 -17.77 -3.04 -11.01
CA ASN A 2 -19.04 -3.77 -10.79
C ASN A 2 -19.91 -3.20 -9.66
N ALA A 3 -19.31 -2.60 -8.63
CA ALA A 3 -20.03 -1.94 -7.55
C ALA A 3 -20.83 -0.71 -8.02
N PHE A 4 -20.54 -0.21 -9.21
CA PHE A 4 -21.23 0.94 -9.83
C PHE A 4 -22.27 0.49 -10.90
N SER A 5 -22.75 -0.74 -10.83
CA SER A 5 -23.74 -1.28 -11.78
C SER A 5 -25.11 -0.57 -11.76
N ALA A 6 -25.37 0.25 -10.74
CA ALA A 6 -26.56 1.09 -10.67
C ALA A 6 -26.50 2.32 -11.60
N PHE A 7 -25.32 2.67 -12.11
CA PHE A 7 -25.15 3.73 -13.09
C PHE A 7 -25.28 3.17 -14.50
N ASP A 8 -25.71 4.03 -15.44
CA ASP A 8 -25.72 3.68 -16.85
C ASP A 8 -24.29 3.30 -17.31
N GLN A 9 -24.18 2.26 -18.12
CA GLN A 9 -22.87 1.76 -18.55
C GLN A 9 -22.08 2.80 -19.36
N ASP A 10 -22.77 3.64 -20.10
CA ASP A 10 -22.15 4.72 -20.87
C ASP A 10 -21.61 5.87 -19.99
N ALA A 11 -22.10 5.97 -18.75
CA ALA A 11 -21.58 6.92 -17.77
C ALA A 11 -20.25 6.47 -17.12
N LEU A 12 -19.93 5.17 -17.21
CA LEU A 12 -18.76 4.57 -16.56
C LEU A 12 -17.58 4.47 -17.52
N VAL A 13 -16.51 5.16 -17.24
CA VAL A 13 -15.32 5.22 -18.10
C VAL A 13 -14.11 4.65 -17.37
N ARG A 14 -13.45 3.67 -17.97
CA ARG A 14 -12.13 3.23 -17.52
C ARG A 14 -11.04 3.93 -18.33
N ILE A 15 -10.18 4.64 -17.63
CA ILE A 15 -9.01 5.27 -18.22
C ILE A 15 -7.92 4.19 -18.34
N ASN A 16 -7.55 3.85 -19.57
CA ASN A 16 -6.63 2.77 -19.89
C ASN A 16 -5.60 3.26 -20.91
N PRO A 17 -4.28 3.08 -20.68
CA PRO A 17 -3.24 3.53 -21.59
C PRO A 17 -3.33 2.95 -23.00
N PHE A 18 -3.82 1.70 -23.13
CA PHE A 18 -4.02 1.07 -24.44
C PHE A 18 -5.09 1.78 -25.25
N ASP A 19 -6.23 2.10 -24.63
CA ASP A 19 -7.35 2.79 -25.29
C ASP A 19 -6.99 4.23 -25.64
N ILE A 20 -6.27 4.93 -24.75
CA ILE A 20 -5.76 6.28 -25.03
C ILE A 20 -4.87 6.28 -26.26
N ARG A 21 -3.90 5.37 -26.32
CA ARG A 21 -3.01 5.25 -27.49
C ARG A 21 -3.77 4.91 -28.78
N LYS A 22 -4.75 4.01 -28.69
CA LYS A 22 -5.55 3.59 -29.85
C LYS A 22 -6.46 4.70 -30.36
N LYS A 23 -7.04 5.49 -29.46
CA LYS A 23 -7.98 6.59 -29.80
C LYS A 23 -7.28 7.93 -30.05
N GLY A 24 -6.01 8.05 -29.67
CA GLY A 24 -5.23 9.28 -29.83
C GLY A 24 -5.53 10.37 -28.81
N GLY A 25 -6.20 10.05 -27.68
CA GLY A 25 -6.50 11.00 -26.61
C GLY A 25 -7.18 10.37 -25.42
N VAL A 26 -7.23 11.11 -24.31
CA VAL A 26 -7.89 10.69 -23.09
C VAL A 26 -9.42 10.68 -23.26
N PRO A 27 -10.15 9.74 -22.61
CA PRO A 27 -11.60 9.69 -22.69
C PRO A 27 -12.23 10.85 -21.89
N THR A 28 -13.15 11.58 -22.51
CA THR A 28 -13.87 12.72 -21.88
C THR A 28 -15.38 12.53 -21.81
N GLY A 29 -15.92 11.53 -22.51
CA GLY A 29 -17.37 11.26 -22.54
C GLY A 29 -17.74 10.27 -21.45
N GLY A 30 -18.30 10.73 -20.35
CA GLY A 30 -18.76 9.94 -19.24
C GLY A 30 -18.94 10.81 -17.99
N SER A 31 -19.44 10.22 -16.91
CA SER A 31 -19.67 10.92 -15.65
C SER A 31 -18.84 10.36 -14.50
N VAL A 32 -18.45 9.08 -14.57
CA VAL A 32 -17.65 8.41 -13.54
C VAL A 32 -16.42 7.77 -14.18
N PHE A 33 -15.26 8.22 -13.80
CA PHE A 33 -13.97 7.82 -14.37
C PHE A 33 -13.20 6.96 -13.36
N PHE A 34 -12.66 5.84 -13.82
CA PHE A 34 -11.86 4.92 -13.03
C PHE A 34 -10.45 4.82 -13.59
N THR A 35 -9.47 5.01 -12.75
CA THR A 35 -8.07 4.85 -13.11
C THR A 35 -7.27 4.31 -11.93
N ILE A 36 -6.06 3.85 -12.20
CA ILE A 36 -5.03 3.67 -11.19
C ILE A 36 -3.99 4.78 -11.35
N PHE A 37 -3.36 5.13 -10.27
CA PHE A 37 -2.34 6.17 -10.21
C PHE A 37 -1.26 6.01 -11.30
N GLN A 38 -0.72 4.81 -11.46
CA GLN A 38 0.31 4.52 -12.46
C GLN A 38 -0.14 4.83 -13.89
N THR A 39 -1.43 4.63 -14.17
CA THR A 39 -1.99 4.99 -15.48
C THR A 39 -1.95 6.49 -15.72
N PHE A 40 -2.36 7.29 -14.73
CA PHE A 40 -2.34 8.75 -14.85
C PHE A 40 -0.93 9.34 -15.00
N MET A 41 0.04 8.69 -14.34
CA MET A 41 1.44 9.09 -14.43
C MET A 41 2.14 8.59 -15.69
N SER A 42 1.62 7.52 -16.33
CA SER A 42 2.14 7.06 -17.60
C SER A 42 1.67 7.97 -18.73
N GLY A 43 2.54 8.29 -19.66
CA GLY A 43 2.24 9.10 -20.82
C GLY A 43 3.30 8.93 -21.89
N GLN A 44 3.13 9.53 -23.03
CA GLN A 44 4.11 9.50 -24.11
C GLN A 44 5.09 10.68 -23.96
N ASN A 45 6.35 10.46 -24.31
CA ASN A 45 7.39 11.49 -24.35
C ASN A 45 7.63 12.21 -22.98
N GLY A 46 7.41 11.52 -21.86
CA GLY A 46 7.63 12.08 -20.52
C GLY A 46 6.50 12.99 -20.02
N THR A 47 5.37 13.05 -20.72
CA THR A 47 4.15 13.71 -20.23
C THR A 47 3.26 12.71 -19.51
N SER A 48 2.49 13.20 -18.55
CA SER A 48 1.54 12.37 -17.78
C SER A 48 0.12 12.56 -18.34
N TYR A 49 -0.66 11.46 -18.47
CA TYR A 49 -2.02 11.53 -19.06
C TYR A 49 -3.00 12.42 -18.28
N PHE A 50 -2.76 12.66 -16.98
CA PHE A 50 -3.63 13.59 -16.26
C PHE A 50 -3.55 15.04 -16.81
N GLY A 51 -2.39 15.44 -17.35
CA GLY A 51 -2.20 16.74 -17.96
C GLY A 51 -2.91 16.92 -19.32
N ASP A 52 -3.43 15.84 -19.90
CA ASP A 52 -4.24 15.90 -21.12
C ASP A 52 -5.71 16.32 -20.85
N TYR A 53 -6.13 16.34 -19.58
CA TYR A 53 -7.43 16.88 -19.15
C TYR A 53 -7.30 18.35 -18.77
N PRO A 54 -8.35 19.17 -18.95
CA PRO A 54 -8.43 20.49 -18.31
C PRO A 54 -8.31 20.38 -16.79
N ALA A 55 -7.66 21.33 -16.14
CA ALA A 55 -7.46 21.30 -14.68
C ALA A 55 -8.76 21.33 -13.86
N ASP A 56 -9.85 21.80 -14.45
CA ASP A 56 -11.21 21.88 -13.92
C ASP A 56 -12.14 20.79 -14.44
N PHE A 57 -11.59 19.73 -15.06
CA PHE A 57 -12.39 18.69 -15.70
C PHE A 57 -13.18 17.82 -14.69
N PHE A 58 -12.60 17.55 -13.52
CA PHE A 58 -13.23 16.75 -12.47
C PHE A 58 -13.80 17.65 -11.37
N ASP A 59 -15.06 17.42 -11.00
CA ASP A 59 -15.71 18.09 -9.88
C ASP A 59 -15.40 17.42 -8.53
N PHE A 60 -15.22 16.10 -8.56
CA PHE A 60 -14.99 15.28 -7.37
C PHE A 60 -14.00 14.16 -7.64
N ILE A 61 -13.02 13.99 -6.76
CA ILE A 61 -11.98 12.97 -6.84
C ILE A 61 -11.98 12.15 -5.57
N ILE A 62 -12.09 10.82 -5.70
CA ILE A 62 -11.96 9.86 -4.61
C ILE A 62 -10.63 9.14 -4.77
N ILE A 63 -9.82 9.19 -3.72
CA ILE A 63 -8.52 8.50 -3.66
C ILE A 63 -8.62 7.35 -2.66
N ASP A 64 -8.64 6.13 -3.15
CA ASP A 64 -8.57 4.94 -2.30
C ASP A 64 -7.13 4.66 -1.89
N GLU A 65 -6.94 4.15 -0.68
CA GLU A 65 -5.63 3.89 -0.07
C GLU A 65 -4.70 5.12 -0.08
N CYS A 66 -5.25 6.30 0.24
CA CYS A 66 -4.54 7.58 0.17
C CYS A 66 -3.31 7.69 1.09
N HIS A 67 -3.08 6.69 1.97
CA HIS A 67 -1.85 6.55 2.76
C HIS A 67 -0.68 5.94 1.96
N ARG A 68 -0.94 5.36 0.79
CA ARG A 68 0.10 4.78 -0.06
C ARG A 68 0.83 5.88 -0.81
N GLY A 69 2.11 5.96 -0.58
CA GLY A 69 3.05 6.84 -1.23
C GLY A 69 4.36 6.68 -0.50
N GLY A 70 5.34 5.98 -1.08
CA GLY A 70 6.72 5.98 -0.58
C GLY A 70 7.43 7.26 -1.01
N ALA A 71 8.59 7.56 -0.44
CA ALA A 71 9.37 8.79 -0.70
C ALA A 71 9.61 9.08 -2.20
N ASN A 72 9.51 8.05 -3.07
CA ASN A 72 9.64 8.18 -4.52
C ASN A 72 8.31 8.41 -5.24
N ASP A 73 7.16 8.04 -4.63
CA ASP A 73 5.83 8.13 -5.27
C ASP A 73 5.03 9.36 -4.82
N GLU A 74 5.41 9.97 -3.70
CA GLU A 74 4.70 11.12 -3.10
C GLU A 74 4.67 12.35 -3.99
N GLY A 75 5.76 12.64 -4.69
CA GLY A 75 5.82 13.78 -5.60
C GLY A 75 4.80 13.66 -6.74
N ASN A 76 4.40 12.45 -7.05
CA ASN A 76 3.66 12.15 -8.27
C ASN A 76 2.14 12.20 -8.07
N TRP A 77 1.57 11.52 -7.06
CA TRP A 77 0.11 11.56 -6.86
C TRP A 77 -0.36 12.90 -6.32
N ARG A 78 0.45 13.56 -5.51
CA ARG A 78 0.17 14.90 -5.03
C ARG A 78 0.10 15.90 -6.18
N GLY A 79 0.99 15.78 -7.19
CA GLY A 79 0.95 16.57 -8.40
C GLY A 79 -0.38 16.42 -9.19
N ILE A 80 -0.98 15.21 -9.20
CA ILE A 80 -2.30 15.00 -9.79
C ILE A 80 -3.37 15.79 -9.02
N LEU A 81 -3.36 15.72 -7.71
CA LEU A 81 -4.35 16.40 -6.86
C LEU A 81 -4.19 17.93 -6.89
N GLU A 82 -2.97 18.41 -6.92
CA GLU A 82 -2.67 19.83 -7.07
C GLU A 82 -3.10 20.37 -8.44
N TYR A 83 -2.93 19.56 -9.49
CA TYR A 83 -3.39 19.91 -10.83
C TYR A 83 -4.92 20.06 -10.89
N PHE A 84 -5.66 19.14 -10.27
CA PHE A 84 -7.11 19.19 -10.16
C PHE A 84 -7.58 19.85 -8.86
N SER A 85 -6.92 20.91 -8.43
CA SER A 85 -7.20 21.59 -7.16
C SER A 85 -8.58 22.23 -7.06
N SER A 86 -9.28 22.42 -8.17
CA SER A 86 -10.68 22.87 -8.23
C SER A 86 -11.67 21.80 -7.78
N ALA A 87 -11.29 20.51 -7.88
CA ALA A 87 -12.13 19.40 -7.47
C ALA A 87 -12.22 19.26 -5.96
N VAL A 88 -13.37 18.83 -5.47
CA VAL A 88 -13.50 18.33 -4.08
C VAL A 88 -12.78 16.99 -3.99
N GLN A 89 -11.89 16.83 -3.01
CA GLN A 89 -11.05 15.65 -2.89
C GLN A 89 -11.35 14.89 -1.60
N LEU A 90 -11.61 13.60 -1.73
CA LEU A 90 -11.89 12.70 -0.62
C LEU A 90 -10.85 11.57 -0.58
N GLY A 91 -10.11 11.47 0.50
CA GLY A 91 -9.19 10.37 0.76
C GLY A 91 -9.84 9.27 1.59
N LEU A 92 -9.70 8.01 1.15
CA LEU A 92 -10.12 6.82 1.89
C LEU A 92 -8.87 6.04 2.32
N THR A 93 -8.83 5.61 3.58
CA THR A 93 -7.73 4.78 4.09
C THR A 93 -8.11 4.03 5.37
N ALA A 94 -7.64 2.81 5.50
CA ALA A 94 -7.74 2.06 6.75
C ALA A 94 -6.61 2.40 7.74
N THR A 95 -5.51 3.00 7.27
CA THR A 95 -4.29 3.25 8.05
C THR A 95 -3.74 4.65 7.79
N PRO A 96 -4.43 5.70 8.28
CA PRO A 96 -3.95 7.06 8.09
C PRO A 96 -2.60 7.26 8.78
N LYS A 97 -1.65 7.86 8.08
CA LYS A 97 -0.31 8.14 8.60
C LYS A 97 -0.21 9.54 9.17
N ARG A 98 0.46 9.67 10.33
CA ARG A 98 0.77 10.95 11.01
C ARG A 98 2.25 11.29 11.04
N GLN A 99 3.11 10.34 10.69
CA GLN A 99 4.57 10.48 10.75
C GLN A 99 5.17 10.03 9.42
N ASP A 100 6.36 10.51 9.12
CA ASP A 100 7.05 10.40 7.84
C ASP A 100 6.46 11.31 6.75
N ASN A 101 7.08 11.33 5.58
CA ASN A 101 6.76 12.25 4.48
C ASN A 101 5.33 12.14 3.91
N VAL A 102 4.53 11.17 4.36
CA VAL A 102 3.11 11.00 3.98
C VAL A 102 2.21 11.35 5.16
N ASP A 103 2.03 12.63 5.39
CA ASP A 103 1.06 13.07 6.37
C ASP A 103 -0.32 13.22 5.70
N THR A 104 -1.13 12.17 5.79
CA THR A 104 -2.51 12.14 5.27
C THR A 104 -3.35 13.25 5.91
N TYR A 105 -3.16 13.52 7.20
CA TYR A 105 -3.88 14.58 7.92
C TYR A 105 -3.46 15.97 7.49
N LYS A 106 -2.20 16.16 7.13
CA LYS A 106 -1.71 17.45 6.65
C LYS A 106 -2.34 17.85 5.31
N TYR A 107 -2.64 16.87 4.45
CA TYR A 107 -3.23 17.12 3.15
C TYR A 107 -4.76 17.20 3.20
N PHE A 108 -5.40 16.17 3.78
CA PHE A 108 -6.87 16.03 3.77
C PHE A 108 -7.56 16.67 5.00
N GLY A 109 -6.80 17.04 6.03
CA GLY A 109 -7.36 17.50 7.31
C GLY A 109 -7.81 16.36 8.20
N ASP A 110 -8.66 16.66 9.17
CA ASP A 110 -9.24 15.68 10.07
C ASP A 110 -10.26 14.80 9.35
N PRO A 111 -10.38 13.50 9.73
CA PRO A 111 -11.34 12.60 9.14
C PRO A 111 -12.76 13.12 9.27
N VAL A 112 -13.51 13.17 8.17
CA VAL A 112 -14.94 13.51 8.17
C VAL A 112 -15.80 12.34 8.65
N TYR A 113 -15.26 11.12 8.58
CA TYR A 113 -15.89 9.89 9.08
C TYR A 113 -14.83 8.87 9.47
N THR A 114 -15.07 8.16 10.57
CA THR A 114 -14.22 7.06 11.03
C THR A 114 -15.10 5.85 11.32
N TYR A 115 -14.75 4.71 10.70
CA TYR A 115 -15.36 3.40 10.96
C TYR A 115 -14.27 2.48 11.49
N SER A 116 -14.28 2.25 12.80
CA SER A 116 -13.21 1.53 13.46
C SER A 116 -13.28 0.01 13.21
N LEU A 117 -12.13 -0.67 13.35
CA LEU A 117 -12.07 -2.13 13.32
C LEU A 117 -13.06 -2.79 14.29
N LYS A 118 -13.22 -2.20 15.48
CA LYS A 118 -14.15 -2.70 16.51
C LYS A 118 -15.60 -2.61 16.03
N GLU A 119 -15.99 -1.49 15.42
CA GLU A 119 -17.32 -1.33 14.84
C GLU A 119 -17.56 -2.33 13.72
N GLY A 120 -16.59 -2.48 12.79
CA GLY A 120 -16.70 -3.45 11.71
C GLY A 120 -16.84 -4.90 12.16
N VAL A 121 -16.19 -5.27 13.28
CA VAL A 121 -16.37 -6.60 13.89
C VAL A 121 -17.74 -6.72 14.56
N ASN A 122 -18.19 -5.71 15.29
CA ASN A 122 -19.50 -5.72 15.96
C ASN A 122 -20.67 -5.78 14.96
N ASP A 123 -20.54 -5.09 13.82
CA ASP A 123 -21.53 -5.07 12.75
C ASP A 123 -21.50 -6.32 11.85
N GLY A 124 -20.53 -7.22 12.10
CA GLY A 124 -20.41 -8.48 11.36
C GLY A 124 -19.76 -8.36 9.98
N PHE A 125 -19.23 -7.20 9.60
CA PHE A 125 -18.51 -7.01 8.34
C PHE A 125 -17.07 -7.52 8.39
N LEU A 126 -16.47 -7.53 9.59
CA LEU A 126 -15.09 -8.00 9.79
C LEU A 126 -15.08 -9.19 10.74
N THR A 127 -14.22 -10.16 10.43
CA THR A 127 -14.05 -11.35 11.26
C THR A 127 -13.25 -11.01 12.53
N PRO A 128 -13.72 -11.40 13.72
CA PRO A 128 -12.91 -11.29 14.93
C PRO A 128 -11.66 -12.16 14.81
N PHE A 129 -10.56 -11.67 15.36
CA PHE A 129 -9.27 -12.35 15.30
C PHE A 129 -8.60 -12.37 16.67
N LYS A 130 -7.69 -13.33 16.84
CA LYS A 130 -6.80 -13.39 18.01
C LYS A 130 -5.38 -13.03 17.59
N VAL A 131 -4.74 -12.19 18.39
CA VAL A 131 -3.32 -11.86 18.19
C VAL A 131 -2.48 -12.68 19.18
N LYS A 132 -1.56 -13.49 18.68
CA LYS A 132 -0.54 -14.15 19.45
C LYS A 132 0.82 -13.57 19.10
N ARG A 133 1.42 -12.82 20.02
CA ARG A 133 2.79 -12.32 19.86
C ARG A 133 3.76 -13.36 20.39
N ILE A 134 4.63 -13.85 19.52
CA ILE A 134 5.69 -14.78 19.87
C ILE A 134 6.99 -13.96 19.97
N LYS A 135 7.57 -13.93 21.17
CA LYS A 135 8.93 -13.45 21.38
C LYS A 135 9.86 -14.65 21.49
N THR A 136 10.98 -14.58 20.84
CA THR A 136 11.99 -15.63 20.87
C THR A 136 13.28 -15.11 21.51
N THR A 137 14.02 -15.99 22.17
CA THR A 137 15.35 -15.65 22.73
C THR A 137 16.42 -15.40 21.67
N ILE A 138 16.06 -15.55 20.39
CA ILE A 138 16.93 -15.30 19.23
C ILE A 138 16.70 -13.92 18.61
N ASP A 139 15.90 -13.08 19.26
CA ASP A 139 15.70 -11.69 18.82
C ASP A 139 16.93 -10.81 19.14
N ASP A 140 17.72 -11.22 20.17
CA ASP A 140 19.06 -10.68 20.47
C ASP A 140 20.07 -11.78 20.16
N TYR A 141 20.90 -11.60 19.14
CA TYR A 141 21.81 -12.62 18.67
C TYR A 141 23.26 -12.09 18.55
N ALA A 142 24.19 -12.83 19.12
CA ALA A 142 25.63 -12.60 18.92
C ALA A 142 26.15 -13.57 17.85
N TYR A 143 26.65 -13.03 16.77
CA TYR A 143 27.23 -13.80 15.66
C TYR A 143 28.47 -14.57 16.14
N THR A 144 28.54 -15.83 15.72
CA THR A 144 29.71 -16.68 15.89
C THR A 144 30.22 -17.15 14.52
N SER A 145 31.52 -17.42 14.41
CA SER A 145 32.17 -17.81 13.15
C SER A 145 31.64 -19.09 12.51
N ASP A 146 30.87 -19.89 13.26
CA ASP A 146 30.28 -21.16 12.79
C ASP A 146 28.90 -20.98 12.14
N ASP A 147 28.33 -19.75 12.16
CA ASP A 147 27.03 -19.47 11.63
C ASP A 147 27.05 -19.25 10.11
N GLN A 148 26.02 -19.77 9.43
CA GLN A 148 25.86 -19.57 7.99
C GLN A 148 25.05 -18.29 7.73
N ILE A 149 25.68 -17.29 7.18
CA ILE A 149 25.07 -16.05 6.72
C ILE A 149 24.50 -16.29 5.33
N ILE A 150 23.24 -15.92 5.11
CA ILE A 150 22.59 -15.96 3.79
C ILE A 150 22.92 -14.67 3.04
N GLU A 151 22.82 -13.52 3.71
CA GLU A 151 23.04 -12.21 3.14
C GLU A 151 23.57 -11.23 4.19
N GLY A 152 24.41 -10.29 3.80
CA GLY A 152 24.95 -9.22 4.62
C GLY A 152 26.39 -9.44 5.09
N GLU A 153 26.96 -8.39 5.68
CA GLU A 153 28.28 -8.41 6.30
C GLU A 153 28.13 -8.35 7.82
N VAL A 154 28.87 -9.18 8.54
CA VAL A 154 28.81 -9.27 9.99
C VAL A 154 30.17 -9.03 10.62
N GLU A 155 30.17 -8.43 11.80
CA GLU A 155 31.34 -8.21 12.64
C GLU A 155 31.31 -9.23 13.78
N GLU A 156 32.40 -9.97 13.95
CA GLU A 156 32.54 -10.97 15.02
C GLU A 156 32.44 -10.31 16.41
N GLY A 157 31.60 -10.90 17.25
CA GLY A 157 31.35 -10.40 18.61
C GLY A 157 30.36 -9.24 18.73
N LYS A 158 29.81 -8.74 17.62
CA LYS A 158 28.75 -7.74 17.65
C LYS A 158 27.41 -8.40 17.97
N ILE A 159 26.65 -7.75 18.83
CA ILE A 159 25.27 -8.16 19.13
C ILE A 159 24.34 -7.46 18.12
N TYR A 160 23.54 -8.25 17.44
CA TYR A 160 22.53 -7.77 16.50
C TYR A 160 21.15 -7.88 17.15
N GLU A 161 20.39 -6.79 17.08
CA GLU A 161 19.02 -6.72 17.60
C GLU A 161 18.00 -7.07 16.50
N GLU A 162 16.74 -7.30 16.87
CA GLU A 162 15.66 -7.64 15.93
C GLU A 162 15.56 -6.68 14.74
N ALA A 163 15.83 -5.39 14.95
CA ALA A 163 15.79 -4.37 13.90
C ALA A 163 16.89 -4.51 12.84
N ASP A 164 17.97 -5.20 13.13
CA ASP A 164 19.12 -5.40 12.24
C ASP A 164 18.91 -6.58 11.29
N PHE A 165 18.12 -7.58 11.74
CA PHE A 165 17.79 -8.74 10.92
C PHE A 165 16.86 -8.37 9.76
N ASN A 166 17.05 -9.04 8.63
CA ASN A 166 16.37 -8.79 7.35
C ASN A 166 16.63 -7.40 6.73
N LYS A 167 17.52 -6.61 7.35
CA LYS A 167 18.03 -5.34 6.77
C LYS A 167 19.52 -5.37 6.52
N ILE A 168 20.27 -5.94 7.48
CA ILE A 168 21.73 -5.96 7.48
C ILE A 168 22.24 -7.39 7.39
N ILE A 169 21.57 -8.33 8.05
CA ILE A 169 22.01 -9.72 8.20
C ILE A 169 20.84 -10.70 8.13
N GLU A 170 21.06 -11.83 7.49
CA GLU A 170 20.14 -12.96 7.44
C GLU A 170 20.89 -14.26 7.79
N ILE A 171 20.44 -14.96 8.85
CA ILE A 171 21.07 -16.19 9.36
C ILE A 171 20.10 -17.35 9.19
N LYS A 172 20.52 -18.38 8.44
CA LYS A 172 19.70 -19.53 8.06
C LYS A 172 19.12 -20.29 9.23
N GLU A 173 19.89 -20.55 10.25
CA GLU A 173 19.51 -21.31 11.46
C GLU A 173 18.43 -20.55 12.24
N ARG A 174 18.57 -19.24 12.35
CA ARG A 174 17.59 -18.35 12.98
C ARG A 174 16.26 -18.40 12.26
N GLU A 175 16.28 -18.23 10.95
CA GLU A 175 15.05 -18.24 10.15
C GLU A 175 14.39 -19.63 10.14
N ALA A 176 15.18 -20.71 10.06
CA ALA A 176 14.66 -22.07 10.19
C ALA A 176 13.98 -22.33 11.54
N LYS A 177 14.52 -21.79 12.63
CA LYS A 177 13.91 -21.90 13.97
C LYS A 177 12.62 -21.09 14.07
N ARG A 178 12.58 -19.87 13.52
CA ARG A 178 11.36 -19.05 13.43
C ARG A 178 10.24 -19.78 12.68
N VAL A 179 10.56 -20.34 11.52
CA VAL A 179 9.60 -21.11 10.72
C VAL A 179 9.05 -22.30 11.51
N ARG A 180 9.91 -23.07 12.24
CA ARG A 180 9.45 -24.17 13.08
C ARG A 180 8.49 -23.71 14.17
N ILE A 181 8.81 -22.64 14.89
CA ILE A 181 7.93 -22.07 15.92
C ILE A 181 6.57 -21.70 15.32
N VAL A 182 6.54 -21.07 14.14
CA VAL A 182 5.28 -20.73 13.45
C VAL A 182 4.49 -21.99 13.09
N LEU A 183 5.16 -23.01 12.52
CA LEU A 183 4.51 -24.28 12.15
C LEU A 183 3.95 -25.04 13.35
N ASP A 184 4.59 -24.95 14.51
CA ASP A 184 4.11 -25.58 15.76
C ASP A 184 2.88 -24.85 16.34
N GLU A 185 2.70 -23.58 16.01
CA GLU A 185 1.62 -22.75 16.54
C GLU A 185 0.36 -22.73 15.67
N ILE A 186 0.47 -23.09 14.41
CA ILE A 186 -0.65 -23.08 13.44
C ILE A 186 -1.18 -24.50 13.19
N ASN A 187 -2.43 -24.57 12.79
CA ASN A 187 -2.96 -25.80 12.20
C ASN A 187 -2.52 -25.87 10.73
N GLN A 188 -1.54 -26.72 10.43
CA GLN A 188 -0.94 -26.85 9.10
C GLN A 188 -1.93 -27.36 8.02
N ASN A 189 -3.12 -27.84 8.41
CA ASN A 189 -4.19 -28.22 7.47
C ASN A 189 -5.10 -27.05 7.09
N GLU A 190 -4.92 -25.89 7.72
CA GLU A 190 -5.69 -24.68 7.42
C GLU A 190 -4.94 -23.77 6.45
N LYS A 191 -5.70 -22.94 5.71
CA LYS A 191 -5.11 -21.97 4.81
C LYS A 191 -4.38 -20.90 5.60
N THR A 192 -3.09 -20.74 5.34
CA THR A 192 -2.21 -19.80 6.03
C THR A 192 -1.62 -18.79 5.04
N ILE A 193 -1.55 -17.54 5.45
CA ILE A 193 -0.83 -16.48 4.72
C ILE A 193 0.32 -16.02 5.60
N ILE A 194 1.52 -16.01 5.05
CA ILE A 194 2.74 -15.54 5.73
C ILE A 194 3.24 -14.32 4.99
N PHE A 195 3.44 -13.23 5.74
CA PHE A 195 4.06 -12.00 5.23
C PHE A 195 5.50 -11.96 5.69
N CYS A 196 6.43 -11.93 4.75
CA CYS A 196 7.87 -11.84 4.99
C CYS A 196 8.38 -10.46 4.65
N ALA A 197 9.53 -10.07 5.22
CA ALA A 197 10.16 -8.78 4.92
C ALA A 197 10.73 -8.74 3.50
N ASN A 198 11.26 -9.88 3.01
CA ASN A 198 11.85 -10.05 1.67
C ASN A 198 11.24 -11.29 0.99
N GLN A 199 11.43 -11.36 -0.35
CA GLN A 199 11.10 -12.54 -1.15
C GLN A 199 12.29 -13.49 -1.21
#